data_ae27a2eb30051cf8e680a55de9b6e8b2
#
_entry.id   ae27a2eb30051cf8e680a55de9b6e8b2
#
_cell.length_a   1.000
_cell.length_b   1.000
_cell.length_c   1.000
_cell.angle_alpha   90.00
_cell.angle_beta   90.00
_cell.angle_gamma   90.00
#
_symmetry.space_group_name_H-M   'P 1'
#
loop_
_entity.id
_entity.type
_entity.pdbx_description
1 polymer ?
#
loop_
_entity_poly.entity_id
_entity_poly.type
_entity_poly.pdbx_seq_one_letter_code
_entity_poly.pdbx_strand_id
1 'polypeptide(L)'
;MKSFNLILVFVFSFYSLAEEGRLGREPNEYKYTSIGIDLIQTDKTGIGARVSFVLPGPLYAVFERKAEGVDKDTESYDRIINGARIGAQIGIGDLLSNISAKGVNLGIKNIFDVYGELGVKSVAIDGDTNSFSEDDAQAHLIAGIRFGDSNSWEGKIFIDYSKESDVIIKPCPDGQVCPAVIEYVLDDETDQKFGAGVLYNINNRSAVTLELISSKVLDSTFKIGYQVNF
;
A
#
# COMPACT_ATOMS: atom_id res chain seq x y z
N MET A 1 -9.49 -27.00 -3.28
CA MET A 1 -10.41 -26.79 -2.14
C MET A 1 -9.78 -26.83 -0.75
N LYS A 2 -8.69 -27.56 -0.50
CA LYS A 2 -8.04 -27.62 0.84
C LYS A 2 -7.33 -26.32 1.26
N SER A 3 -6.81 -25.55 0.30
CA SER A 3 -6.09 -24.29 0.57
C SER A 3 -7.02 -23.15 0.99
N PHE A 4 -8.26 -23.13 0.52
CA PHE A 4 -9.22 -22.09 0.84
C PHE A 4 -9.69 -22.13 2.30
N ASN A 5 -9.84 -23.35 2.85
CA ASN A 5 -10.21 -23.53 4.24
C ASN A 5 -9.09 -23.10 5.21
N LEU A 6 -7.82 -23.23 4.80
CA LEU A 6 -6.68 -22.81 5.62
C LEU A 6 -6.62 -21.27 5.75
N ILE A 7 -6.89 -20.56 4.67
CA ILE A 7 -6.95 -19.08 4.66
C ILE A 7 -8.10 -18.59 5.55
N LEU A 8 -9.26 -19.24 5.47
CA LEU A 8 -10.43 -18.88 6.27
C LEU A 8 -10.18 -19.07 7.77
N VAL A 9 -9.56 -20.18 8.17
CA VAL A 9 -9.18 -20.45 9.57
C VAL A 9 -8.14 -19.44 10.06
N PHE A 10 -7.19 -19.07 9.21
CA PHE A 10 -6.18 -18.07 9.55
C PHE A 10 -6.81 -16.69 9.81
N VAL A 11 -7.73 -16.25 8.95
CA VAL A 11 -8.47 -14.98 9.10
C VAL A 11 -9.31 -14.97 10.38
N PHE A 12 -9.98 -16.07 10.71
CA PHE A 12 -10.78 -16.18 11.96
C PHE A 12 -9.94 -16.24 13.23
N SER A 13 -8.75 -16.84 13.18
CA SER A 13 -7.85 -16.92 14.35
C SER A 13 -7.27 -15.55 14.74
N PHE A 14 -7.11 -14.62 13.79
CA PHE A 14 -6.67 -13.25 14.07
C PHE A 14 -7.77 -12.37 14.69
N TYR A 15 -9.03 -12.75 14.56
CA TYR A 15 -10.16 -12.00 15.13
C TYR A 15 -10.10 -11.92 16.67
N SER A 16 -9.57 -12.94 17.32
CA SER A 16 -9.43 -12.98 18.78
C SER A 16 -8.16 -12.27 19.30
N LEU A 17 -7.13 -12.13 18.46
CA LEU A 17 -5.86 -11.49 18.84
C LEU A 17 -5.91 -9.96 18.67
N ALA A 18 -6.78 -9.46 17.80
CA ALA A 18 -6.90 -8.02 17.53
C ALA A 18 -7.52 -7.23 18.69
N GLU A 19 -8.24 -7.89 19.61
CA GLU A 19 -8.94 -7.20 20.70
C GLU A 19 -8.06 -6.86 21.91
N GLU A 20 -6.97 -7.58 22.16
CA GLU A 20 -6.18 -7.46 23.40
C GLU A 20 -4.92 -6.57 23.29
N GLY A 21 -4.53 -6.13 22.11
CA GLY A 21 -3.21 -5.54 21.87
C GLY A 21 -3.14 -4.01 21.81
N ARG A 22 -4.24 -3.29 21.94
CA ARG A 22 -4.24 -1.82 21.82
C ARG A 22 -4.15 -1.14 23.17
N LEU A 23 -3.06 -0.41 23.38
CA LEU A 23 -2.95 0.59 24.44
C LEU A 23 -3.85 1.78 24.05
N GLY A 24 -4.95 1.97 24.80
CA GLY A 24 -5.79 3.16 24.75
C GLY A 24 -6.80 3.21 23.60
N ARG A 25 -7.87 2.39 23.67
CA ARG A 25 -9.03 2.54 22.78
C ARG A 25 -9.86 3.77 23.14
N GLU A 26 -9.61 4.84 22.46
CA GLU A 26 -10.51 6.00 22.41
C GLU A 26 -11.46 5.89 21.20
N PRO A 27 -12.66 6.50 21.23
CA PRO A 27 -13.68 6.31 20.19
C PRO A 27 -13.33 6.80 18.77
N ASN A 28 -12.12 7.19 18.46
CA ASN A 28 -11.65 7.66 17.15
C ASN A 28 -10.43 6.87 16.64
N GLU A 29 -10.33 5.59 16.96
CA GLU A 29 -9.20 4.78 16.49
C GLU A 29 -9.34 4.41 15.02
N TYR A 30 -8.31 4.73 14.23
CA TYR A 30 -8.19 4.31 12.84
C TYR A 30 -8.01 2.79 12.76
N LYS A 31 -8.72 2.16 11.81
CA LYS A 31 -8.70 0.71 11.66
C LYS A 31 -7.53 0.28 10.80
N TYR A 32 -6.76 -0.67 11.31
CA TYR A 32 -5.62 -1.27 10.61
C TYR A 32 -5.84 -2.76 10.29
N THR A 33 -6.99 -3.32 10.66
CA THR A 33 -7.40 -4.66 10.23
C THR A 33 -8.47 -4.53 9.16
N SER A 34 -8.11 -4.88 7.92
CA SER A 34 -9.01 -4.75 6.77
C SER A 34 -8.64 -5.70 5.64
N ILE A 35 -9.63 -5.99 4.82
CA ILE A 35 -9.46 -6.60 3.50
C ILE A 35 -10.04 -5.65 2.47
N GLY A 36 -9.27 -5.31 1.46
CA GLY A 36 -9.66 -4.36 0.41
C GLY A 36 -9.38 -4.88 -0.99
N ILE A 37 -10.17 -4.37 -1.92
CA ILE A 37 -9.97 -4.50 -3.36
C ILE A 37 -9.96 -3.11 -3.96
N ASP A 38 -9.06 -2.87 -4.91
CA ASP A 38 -8.87 -1.58 -5.56
C ASP A 38 -8.95 -1.74 -7.07
N LEU A 39 -9.65 -0.83 -7.74
CA LEU A 39 -9.48 -0.55 -9.15
C LEU A 39 -8.39 0.51 -9.28
N ILE A 40 -7.41 0.23 -10.10
CA ILE A 40 -6.20 1.05 -10.25
C ILE A 40 -6.21 1.59 -11.67
N GLN A 41 -6.11 2.89 -11.81
CA GLN A 41 -6.00 3.57 -13.09
C GLN A 41 -4.63 4.20 -13.19
N THR A 42 -3.82 3.65 -14.09
CA THR A 42 -2.59 4.23 -14.63
C THR A 42 -2.87 4.56 -16.11
N ASP A 43 -2.07 4.12 -17.05
CA ASP A 43 -2.39 4.16 -18.48
C ASP A 43 -3.61 3.30 -18.79
N LYS A 44 -3.70 2.16 -18.13
CA LYS A 44 -4.83 1.22 -18.20
C LYS A 44 -5.41 0.93 -16.83
N THR A 45 -6.61 0.32 -16.86
CA THR A 45 -7.25 -0.14 -15.64
C THR A 45 -6.64 -1.44 -15.16
N GLY A 46 -6.18 -1.44 -13.92
CA GLY A 46 -5.69 -2.59 -13.20
C GLY A 46 -6.55 -2.92 -11.98
N ILE A 47 -6.16 -3.94 -11.25
CA ILE A 47 -6.84 -4.40 -10.04
C ILE A 47 -5.83 -4.69 -8.93
N GLY A 48 -6.21 -4.37 -7.70
CA GLY A 48 -5.42 -4.67 -6.51
C GLY A 48 -6.25 -5.37 -5.44
N ALA A 49 -5.56 -6.11 -4.60
CA ALA A 49 -6.09 -6.67 -3.37
C ALA A 49 -5.11 -6.41 -2.24
N ARG A 50 -5.64 -6.04 -1.08
CA ARG A 50 -4.85 -5.75 0.12
C ARG A 50 -5.48 -6.39 1.34
N VAL A 51 -4.64 -6.96 2.19
CA VAL A 51 -5.02 -7.46 3.52
C VAL A 51 -4.10 -6.81 4.54
N SER A 52 -4.68 -6.26 5.58
CA SER A 52 -3.93 -5.75 6.73
C SER A 52 -4.51 -6.29 8.01
N PHE A 53 -3.69 -6.49 9.02
CA PHE A 53 -4.11 -6.93 10.34
C PHE A 53 -3.18 -6.43 11.43
N VAL A 54 -3.77 -6.09 12.56
CA VAL A 54 -3.06 -5.61 13.74
C VAL A 54 -2.28 -6.76 14.39
N LEU A 55 -1.06 -6.47 14.80
CA LEU A 55 -0.21 -7.31 15.63
C LEU A 55 -0.20 -6.77 17.08
N PRO A 56 0.36 -7.52 18.04
CA PRO A 56 0.51 -7.02 19.40
C PRO A 56 1.27 -5.69 19.46
N GLY A 57 0.78 -4.76 20.30
CA GLY A 57 1.33 -3.43 20.44
C GLY A 57 0.92 -2.50 19.28
N PRO A 58 1.74 -1.52 18.92
CA PRO A 58 1.42 -0.55 17.87
C PRO A 58 1.67 -1.08 16.45
N LEU A 59 1.91 -2.37 16.31
CA LEU A 59 2.32 -3.00 15.07
C LEU A 59 1.14 -3.51 14.25
N TYR A 60 1.33 -3.58 12.93
CA TYR A 60 0.42 -4.24 12.00
C TYR A 60 1.20 -4.81 10.81
N ALA A 61 0.60 -5.74 10.10
CA ALA A 61 1.16 -6.30 8.87
C ALA A 61 0.23 -6.00 7.69
N VAL A 62 0.83 -5.81 6.51
CA VAL A 62 0.14 -5.54 5.26
C VAL A 62 0.66 -6.49 4.18
N PHE A 63 -0.27 -7.10 3.47
CA PHE A 63 0.01 -7.88 2.27
C PHE A 63 -0.79 -7.29 1.12
N GLU A 64 -0.15 -7.11 -0.02
CA GLU A 64 -0.81 -6.60 -1.20
C GLU A 64 -0.38 -7.37 -2.45
N ARG A 65 -1.32 -7.47 -3.37
CA ARG A 65 -1.06 -7.89 -4.75
C ARG A 65 -1.83 -6.98 -5.67
N LYS A 66 -1.17 -6.42 -6.65
CA LYS A 66 -1.78 -5.55 -7.64
C LYS A 66 -1.26 -5.86 -9.04
N ALA A 67 -2.12 -5.67 -10.02
CA ALA A 67 -1.78 -5.66 -11.43
C ALA A 67 -2.11 -4.27 -11.97
N GLU A 68 -1.13 -3.62 -12.57
CA GLU A 68 -1.22 -2.28 -13.17
C GLU A 68 -0.94 -2.41 -14.66
N GLY A 69 -1.83 -1.90 -15.51
CA GLY A 69 -1.60 -1.90 -16.95
C GLY A 69 -0.69 -0.73 -17.35
N VAL A 70 0.33 -1.00 -18.14
CA VAL A 70 1.29 -0.01 -18.64
C VAL A 70 1.36 -0.11 -20.15
N ASP A 71 1.25 1.02 -20.86
CA ASP A 71 1.41 1.10 -22.30
C ASP A 71 2.80 1.66 -22.64
N LYS A 72 3.51 0.95 -23.51
CA LYS A 72 4.81 1.38 -24.07
C LYS A 72 4.78 1.27 -25.60
N ASP A 73 4.70 2.41 -26.26
CA ASP A 73 4.64 2.54 -27.72
C ASP A 73 3.60 1.59 -28.37
N THR A 74 4.03 0.44 -28.86
CA THR A 74 3.20 -0.54 -29.56
C THR A 74 2.82 -1.75 -28.70
N GLU A 75 3.37 -1.87 -27.50
CA GLU A 75 3.16 -3.03 -26.62
C GLU A 75 2.48 -2.61 -25.32
N SER A 76 1.67 -3.51 -24.79
CA SER A 76 1.01 -3.39 -23.51
C SER A 76 1.57 -4.40 -22.53
N TYR A 77 1.76 -3.99 -21.30
CA TYR A 77 2.29 -4.82 -20.23
C TYR A 77 1.40 -4.77 -19.01
N ASP A 78 1.27 -5.91 -18.34
CA ASP A 78 0.71 -6.03 -17.00
C ASP A 78 1.84 -6.06 -15.97
N ARG A 79 1.91 -5.04 -15.13
CA ARG A 79 2.88 -4.92 -14.06
C ARG A 79 2.29 -5.52 -12.79
N ILE A 80 2.73 -6.72 -12.42
CA ILE A 80 2.24 -7.46 -11.26
C ILE A 80 3.18 -7.21 -10.08
N ILE A 81 2.64 -6.63 -9.00
CA ILE A 81 3.40 -6.30 -7.81
C ILE A 81 2.83 -7.11 -6.64
N ASN A 82 3.71 -7.82 -5.93
CA ASN A 82 3.38 -8.46 -4.66
C ASN A 82 4.20 -7.80 -3.57
N GLY A 83 3.56 -7.38 -2.48
CA GLY A 83 4.20 -6.68 -1.37
C GLY A 83 3.84 -7.29 -0.02
N ALA A 84 4.80 -7.28 0.89
CA ALA A 84 4.61 -7.64 2.28
C ALA A 84 5.34 -6.63 3.17
N ARG A 85 4.62 -5.99 4.10
CA ARG A 85 5.16 -4.95 4.98
C ARG A 85 4.74 -5.18 6.42
N ILE A 86 5.59 -4.75 7.34
CA ILE A 86 5.27 -4.57 8.76
C ILE A 86 5.23 -3.07 9.02
N GLY A 87 4.16 -2.61 9.63
CA GLY A 87 3.96 -1.22 9.99
C GLY A 87 3.90 -1.01 11.50
N ALA A 88 4.17 0.21 11.90
CA ALA A 88 3.94 0.72 13.24
C ALA A 88 3.12 2.00 13.15
N GLN A 89 2.25 2.21 14.14
CA GLN A 89 1.39 3.37 14.23
C GLN A 89 1.43 3.98 15.63
N ILE A 90 1.23 5.27 15.71
CA ILE A 90 1.11 5.98 16.97
C ILE A 90 0.12 7.14 16.81
N GLY A 91 -0.90 7.15 17.66
CA GLY A 91 -1.84 8.27 17.76
C GLY A 91 -1.21 9.45 18.49
N ILE A 92 -1.45 10.65 18.01
CA ILE A 92 -0.93 11.87 18.66
C ILE A 92 -1.50 12.03 20.06
N GLY A 93 -2.75 11.67 20.30
CA GLY A 93 -3.35 11.68 21.63
C GLY A 93 -2.59 10.80 22.62
N ASP A 94 -2.20 9.59 22.18
CA ASP A 94 -1.43 8.64 22.99
C ASP A 94 -0.01 9.15 23.25
N LEU A 95 0.63 9.75 22.26
CA LEU A 95 1.95 10.33 22.39
C LEU A 95 1.94 11.47 23.43
N LEU A 96 0.97 12.37 23.34
CA LEU A 96 0.87 13.51 24.27
C LEU A 96 0.45 13.08 25.69
N SER A 97 -0.39 12.06 25.83
CA SER A 97 -0.77 11.52 27.14
C SER A 97 0.39 10.85 27.86
N ASN A 98 1.27 10.19 27.13
CA ASN A 98 2.49 9.55 27.66
C ASN A 98 3.58 10.57 28.06
N ILE A 99 3.64 11.72 27.39
CA ILE A 99 4.59 12.81 27.72
C ILE A 99 4.14 13.59 28.96
N SER A 100 2.84 13.70 29.21
CA SER A 100 2.33 14.37 30.40
C SER A 100 2.42 13.46 31.64
N ALA A 101 3.61 13.27 32.14
CA ALA A 101 4.01 12.35 33.23
C ALA A 101 3.41 12.68 34.62
N LYS A 102 2.26 13.35 34.73
CA LYS A 102 1.58 13.69 35.98
C LYS A 102 0.05 13.68 35.90
N GLY A 103 -0.55 12.70 35.27
CA GLY A 103 -1.99 12.44 35.47
C GLY A 103 -2.96 13.52 34.97
N VAL A 104 -2.52 14.43 34.12
CA VAL A 104 -3.38 15.37 33.43
C VAL A 104 -3.82 14.68 32.12
N ASN A 105 -4.97 14.04 32.20
CA ASN A 105 -5.64 13.56 30.99
C ASN A 105 -6.15 14.78 30.23
N LEU A 106 -5.42 15.22 29.22
CA LEU A 106 -5.76 16.42 28.44
C LEU A 106 -7.00 16.23 27.57
N GLY A 107 -7.60 15.04 27.55
CA GLY A 107 -8.81 14.75 26.76
C GLY A 107 -8.61 14.99 25.25
N ILE A 108 -7.37 15.02 24.79
CA ILE A 108 -7.04 15.21 23.37
C ILE A 108 -7.39 13.91 22.66
N LYS A 109 -8.40 13.96 21.83
CA LYS A 109 -8.75 12.85 20.93
C LYS A 109 -7.62 12.64 19.92
N ASN A 110 -7.40 11.40 19.51
CA ASN A 110 -6.53 11.09 18.39
C ASN A 110 -7.12 11.68 17.10
N ILE A 111 -6.70 12.92 16.78
CA ILE A 111 -7.13 13.63 15.56
C ILE A 111 -6.34 13.10 14.36
N PHE A 112 -5.16 12.55 14.61
CA PHE A 112 -4.32 11.94 13.58
C PHE A 112 -3.36 10.88 14.15
N ASP A 113 -3.09 9.88 13.32
CA ASP A 113 -2.09 8.84 13.52
C ASP A 113 -0.91 9.09 12.58
N VAL A 114 0.29 8.95 13.11
CA VAL A 114 1.51 8.80 12.31
C VAL A 114 1.78 7.32 12.13
N TYR A 115 2.10 6.89 10.93
CA TYR A 115 2.45 5.50 10.67
C TYR A 115 3.67 5.38 9.78
N GLY A 116 4.37 4.26 9.90
CA GLY A 116 5.47 3.86 9.04
C GLY A 116 5.40 2.37 8.73
N GLU A 117 5.73 1.99 7.52
CA GLU A 117 5.74 0.61 7.04
C GLU A 117 7.09 0.30 6.40
N LEU A 118 7.64 -0.84 6.71
CA LEU A 118 8.86 -1.36 6.10
C LEU A 118 8.63 -2.79 5.64
N GLY A 119 9.09 -3.12 4.45
CA GLY A 119 8.92 -4.45 3.91
C GLY A 119 9.63 -4.66 2.60
N VAL A 120 9.10 -5.59 1.84
CA VAL A 120 9.63 -5.99 0.54
C VAL A 120 8.51 -6.07 -0.49
N LYS A 121 8.87 -5.87 -1.73
CA LYS A 121 8.01 -6.12 -2.88
C LYS A 121 8.77 -6.87 -3.96
N SER A 122 8.05 -7.60 -4.80
CA SER A 122 8.54 -8.16 -6.06
C SER A 122 7.73 -7.60 -7.22
N VAL A 123 8.37 -7.40 -8.35
CA VAL A 123 7.75 -6.88 -9.57
C VAL A 123 7.94 -7.90 -10.67
N ALA A 124 6.86 -8.23 -11.37
CA ALA A 124 6.88 -8.98 -12.62
C ALA A 124 6.12 -8.18 -13.66
N ILE A 125 6.67 -8.07 -14.85
CA ILE A 125 6.07 -7.38 -15.98
C ILE A 125 5.79 -8.41 -17.05
N ASP A 126 4.53 -8.60 -17.37
CA ASP A 126 4.05 -9.59 -18.33
C ASP A 126 3.45 -8.88 -19.55
N GLY A 127 3.98 -9.16 -20.70
CA GLY A 127 3.53 -8.59 -21.98
C GLY A 127 3.21 -9.67 -22.99
N ASP A 128 2.55 -9.30 -24.06
CA ASP A 128 2.14 -10.23 -25.12
C ASP A 128 3.32 -10.95 -25.78
N THR A 129 4.47 -10.27 -25.87
CA THR A 129 5.65 -10.79 -26.57
C THR A 129 6.81 -11.11 -25.63
N ASN A 130 6.97 -10.33 -24.56
CA ASN A 130 8.07 -10.43 -23.62
C ASN A 130 7.58 -10.36 -22.18
N SER A 131 8.19 -11.15 -21.31
CA SER A 131 7.93 -11.10 -19.86
C SER A 131 9.23 -10.87 -19.13
N PHE A 132 9.19 -10.01 -18.12
CA PHE A 132 10.31 -9.66 -17.27
C PHE A 132 9.94 -9.93 -15.81
N SER A 133 10.86 -10.46 -15.04
CA SER A 133 10.69 -10.60 -13.60
C SER A 133 11.95 -10.18 -12.89
N GLU A 134 11.80 -9.49 -11.78
CA GLU A 134 12.91 -9.30 -10.87
C GLU A 134 13.04 -10.52 -9.96
N ASP A 135 14.24 -11.08 -9.93
CA ASP A 135 14.54 -12.25 -9.12
C ASP A 135 14.70 -11.90 -7.64
N ASP A 136 15.03 -10.64 -7.33
CA ASP A 136 15.27 -10.16 -5.98
C ASP A 136 14.10 -9.33 -5.41
N ALA A 137 13.76 -9.61 -4.16
CA ALA A 137 12.81 -8.79 -3.42
C ALA A 137 13.40 -7.41 -3.12
N GLN A 138 12.69 -6.36 -3.51
CA GLN A 138 13.09 -4.97 -3.32
C GLN A 138 12.61 -4.41 -1.99
N ALA A 139 13.42 -3.56 -1.36
CA ALA A 139 13.01 -2.85 -0.16
C ALA A 139 11.87 -1.86 -0.46
N HIS A 140 10.91 -1.78 0.45
CA HIS A 140 9.74 -0.91 0.34
C HIS A 140 9.49 -0.21 1.68
N LEU A 141 9.49 1.11 1.67
CA LEU A 141 9.29 1.96 2.85
C LEU A 141 8.13 2.92 2.58
N ILE A 142 7.17 2.97 3.51
CA ILE A 142 6.09 3.96 3.50
C ILE A 142 6.09 4.70 4.83
N ALA A 143 5.88 6.00 4.79
CA ALA A 143 5.63 6.80 5.98
C ALA A 143 4.49 7.78 5.70
N GLY A 144 3.59 7.97 6.67
CA GLY A 144 2.43 8.81 6.44
C GLY A 144 1.69 9.21 7.70
N ILE A 145 0.63 9.97 7.47
CA ILE A 145 -0.28 10.47 8.50
C ILE A 145 -1.71 10.14 8.06
N ARG A 146 -2.52 9.64 8.99
CA ARG A 146 -3.97 9.52 8.86
C ARG A 146 -4.63 10.54 9.76
N PHE A 147 -5.70 11.16 9.29
CA PHE A 147 -6.42 12.21 10.00
C PHE A 147 -7.91 12.17 9.68
N GLY A 148 -8.73 12.85 10.47
CA GLY A 148 -10.17 12.91 10.30
C GLY A 148 -10.93 12.08 11.31
N ASP A 149 -12.14 11.65 10.97
CA ASP A 149 -13.03 10.89 11.83
C ASP A 149 -13.15 9.45 11.35
N SER A 150 -12.63 8.51 12.14
CA SER A 150 -12.66 7.07 11.86
C SER A 150 -14.08 6.46 11.75
N ASN A 151 -15.12 7.18 12.13
CA ASN A 151 -16.50 6.74 11.98
C ASN A 151 -17.21 7.33 10.76
N SER A 152 -16.60 8.33 10.11
CA SER A 152 -17.18 9.03 8.98
C SER A 152 -16.20 9.04 7.80
N TRP A 153 -15.27 9.96 7.77
CA TRP A 153 -14.28 10.02 6.72
C TRP A 153 -12.88 10.29 7.28
N GLU A 154 -11.92 9.66 6.67
CA GLU A 154 -10.51 9.75 7.00
C GLU A 154 -9.73 10.25 5.80
N GLY A 155 -8.76 11.11 6.05
CA GLY A 155 -7.74 11.46 5.08
C GLY A 155 -6.44 10.75 5.39
N LYS A 156 -5.62 10.53 4.36
CA LYS A 156 -4.23 10.09 4.52
C LYS A 156 -3.32 10.82 3.55
N ILE A 157 -2.11 11.09 4.01
CA ILE A 157 -1.02 11.60 3.18
C ILE A 157 0.20 10.74 3.48
N PHE A 158 0.93 10.32 2.44
CA PHE A 158 2.08 9.46 2.63
C PHE A 158 3.16 9.68 1.59
N ILE A 159 4.35 9.23 1.94
CA ILE A 159 5.49 9.08 1.05
C ILE A 159 5.79 7.58 0.96
N ASP A 160 5.94 7.08 -0.25
CA ASP A 160 6.35 5.72 -0.56
C ASP A 160 7.73 5.80 -1.25
N TYR A 161 8.69 5.11 -0.66
CA TYR A 161 10.06 5.04 -1.16
C TYR A 161 10.40 3.59 -1.47
N SER A 162 10.63 3.31 -2.74
CA SER A 162 10.92 1.97 -3.21
C SER A 162 11.69 2.00 -4.53
N LYS A 163 12.35 0.90 -4.84
CA LYS A 163 12.88 0.68 -6.17
C LYS A 163 11.71 0.36 -7.11
N GLU A 164 11.69 0.97 -8.28
CA GLU A 164 10.69 0.71 -9.32
C GLU A 164 11.37 0.22 -10.58
N SER A 165 10.71 -0.72 -11.25
CA SER A 165 11.16 -1.27 -12.52
C SER A 165 10.22 -0.81 -13.63
N ASP A 166 10.77 -0.21 -14.66
CA ASP A 166 10.06 0.20 -15.87
C ASP A 166 10.60 -0.53 -17.08
N VAL A 167 9.78 -0.68 -18.11
CA VAL A 167 10.21 -1.25 -19.41
C VAL A 167 10.63 -0.11 -20.31
N ILE A 168 11.89 -0.13 -20.71
CA ILE A 168 12.42 0.90 -21.62
C ILE A 168 12.96 0.25 -22.90
N ILE A 169 13.05 1.04 -23.96
CA ILE A 169 13.75 0.66 -25.18
C ILE A 169 15.25 0.62 -24.85
N LYS A 170 15.90 -0.48 -25.18
CA LYS A 170 17.34 -0.65 -24.95
C LYS A 170 18.11 0.49 -25.65
N PRO A 171 18.86 1.30 -24.91
CA PRO A 171 19.58 2.41 -25.51
C PRO A 171 20.68 1.91 -26.44
N CYS A 172 20.80 2.57 -27.58
CA CYS A 172 21.86 2.29 -28.54
C CYS A 172 23.19 2.86 -28.03
N PRO A 173 24.25 2.07 -27.89
CA PRO A 173 25.56 2.61 -27.54
C PRO A 173 26.10 3.55 -28.62
N ASP A 174 26.71 4.65 -28.17
CA ASP A 174 27.29 5.64 -29.08
C ASP A 174 28.29 5.00 -30.06
N GLY A 175 28.09 5.29 -31.36
CA GLY A 175 28.96 4.79 -32.43
C GLY A 175 28.67 3.37 -32.92
N GLN A 176 27.61 2.72 -32.48
CA GLN A 176 27.15 1.44 -32.97
C GLN A 176 25.91 1.58 -33.86
N VAL A 177 25.78 0.69 -34.84
CA VAL A 177 24.55 0.58 -35.66
C VAL A 177 23.60 -0.32 -34.89
N CYS A 178 22.49 0.24 -34.44
CA CYS A 178 21.48 -0.53 -33.72
C CYS A 178 20.71 -1.48 -34.61
N PRO A 179 20.29 -2.63 -34.07
CA PRO A 179 19.44 -3.56 -34.81
C PRO A 179 18.11 -2.89 -35.18
N ALA A 180 17.54 -3.27 -36.33
CA ALA A 180 16.24 -2.75 -36.77
C ALA A 180 15.05 -3.23 -35.89
N VAL A 181 15.29 -4.18 -34.99
CA VAL A 181 14.30 -4.71 -34.04
C VAL A 181 14.44 -3.99 -32.74
N ILE A 182 13.34 -3.43 -32.26
CA ILE A 182 13.25 -2.79 -30.93
C ILE A 182 13.44 -3.89 -29.87
N GLU A 183 14.41 -3.70 -29.00
CA GLU A 183 14.66 -4.57 -27.86
C GLU A 183 14.29 -3.83 -26.59
N TYR A 184 13.40 -4.41 -25.78
CA TYR A 184 12.99 -3.86 -24.49
C TYR A 184 13.82 -4.46 -23.37
N VAL A 185 14.11 -3.66 -22.35
CA VAL A 185 14.84 -4.08 -21.15
C VAL A 185 14.18 -3.47 -19.91
N LEU A 186 14.39 -4.08 -18.76
CA LEU A 186 14.04 -3.45 -17.47
C LEU A 186 15.06 -2.40 -17.10
N ASP A 187 14.57 -1.26 -16.68
CA ASP A 187 15.34 -0.20 -16.03
C ASP A 187 14.82 0.00 -14.62
N ASP A 188 15.73 -0.01 -13.67
CA ASP A 188 15.43 0.02 -12.25
C ASP A 188 15.89 1.35 -11.66
N GLU A 189 14.93 2.13 -11.21
CA GLU A 189 15.20 3.39 -10.52
C GLU A 189 14.59 3.43 -9.13
N THR A 190 15.25 4.16 -8.24
CA THR A 190 14.66 4.47 -6.93
C THR A 190 13.63 5.56 -7.08
N ASP A 191 12.39 5.24 -6.73
CA ASP A 191 11.27 6.16 -6.79
C ASP A 191 10.87 6.69 -5.41
N GLN A 192 10.44 7.93 -5.40
CA GLN A 192 9.81 8.60 -4.28
C GLN A 192 8.43 9.06 -4.70
N LYS A 193 7.42 8.32 -4.26
CA LYS A 193 6.02 8.62 -4.55
C LYS A 193 5.40 9.43 -3.43
N PHE A 194 4.52 10.34 -3.81
CA PHE A 194 3.67 11.07 -2.88
C PHE A 194 2.23 10.65 -3.10
N GLY A 195 1.58 10.21 -2.03
CA GLY A 195 0.19 9.79 -2.08
C GLY A 195 -0.69 10.62 -1.16
N ALA A 196 -1.91 10.86 -1.62
CA ALA A 196 -3.00 11.38 -0.83
C ALA A 196 -4.25 10.54 -1.04
N GLY A 197 -5.02 10.32 0.00
CA GLY A 197 -6.22 9.50 -0.11
C GLY A 197 -7.29 9.93 0.88
N VAL A 198 -8.52 9.54 0.54
CA VAL A 198 -9.70 9.70 1.40
C VAL A 198 -10.35 8.34 1.53
N LEU A 199 -10.79 8.02 2.73
CA LEU A 199 -11.56 6.85 3.06
C LEU A 199 -12.87 7.30 3.67
N TYR A 200 -13.98 6.89 3.06
CA TYR A 200 -15.32 7.16 3.57
C TYR A 200 -15.92 5.90 4.18
N ASN A 201 -16.15 5.91 5.47
CA ASN A 201 -16.76 4.81 6.21
C ASN A 201 -18.27 4.83 6.00
N ILE A 202 -18.79 3.90 5.17
CA ILE A 202 -20.24 3.72 4.95
C ILE A 202 -20.91 3.24 6.25
N ASN A 203 -20.20 2.39 6.96
CA ASN A 203 -20.59 1.87 8.27
C ASN A 203 -19.33 1.39 9.03
N ASN A 204 -19.51 0.85 10.23
CA ASN A 204 -18.40 0.39 11.08
C ASN A 204 -17.51 -0.71 10.46
N ARG A 205 -17.97 -1.34 9.37
CA ARG A 205 -17.23 -2.46 8.72
C ARG A 205 -16.87 -2.20 7.28
N SER A 206 -17.47 -1.23 6.63
CA SER A 206 -17.31 -1.03 5.18
C SER A 206 -16.90 0.39 4.87
N ALA A 207 -15.93 0.54 4.00
CA ALA A 207 -15.49 1.84 3.53
C ALA A 207 -15.17 1.83 2.04
N VAL A 208 -15.32 2.98 1.41
CA VAL A 208 -14.82 3.28 0.07
C VAL A 208 -13.56 4.10 0.18
N THR A 209 -12.56 3.80 -0.63
CA THR A 209 -11.29 4.51 -0.66
C THR A 209 -11.10 5.19 -2.01
N LEU A 210 -10.55 6.39 -1.97
CA LEU A 210 -10.04 7.11 -3.14
C LEU A 210 -8.60 7.48 -2.84
N GLU A 211 -7.69 7.24 -3.78
CA GLU A 211 -6.27 7.49 -3.58
C GLU A 211 -5.63 8.00 -4.87
N LEU A 212 -4.81 9.02 -4.75
CA LEU A 212 -4.00 9.57 -5.82
C LEU A 212 -2.54 9.44 -5.40
N ILE A 213 -1.72 8.88 -6.28
CA ILE A 213 -0.29 8.67 -6.06
C ILE A 213 0.45 9.31 -7.23
N SER A 214 1.37 10.19 -6.93
CA SER A 214 2.29 10.78 -7.91
C SER A 214 3.66 10.12 -7.77
N SER A 215 4.18 9.61 -8.85
CA SER A 215 5.50 8.99 -8.98
C SER A 215 6.45 9.91 -9.74
N LYS A 216 7.76 9.73 -9.58
CA LYS A 216 8.77 10.38 -10.40
C LYS A 216 9.22 9.53 -11.57
N VAL A 217 9.15 8.21 -11.41
CA VAL A 217 9.61 7.22 -12.39
C VAL A 217 8.45 6.73 -13.24
N LEU A 218 7.28 6.55 -12.63
CA LEU A 218 6.07 6.05 -13.27
C LEU A 218 5.02 7.14 -13.39
N ASP A 219 3.98 6.89 -14.16
CA ASP A 219 2.83 7.78 -14.25
C ASP A 219 2.05 7.88 -12.94
N SER A 220 1.27 8.93 -12.81
CA SER A 220 0.40 9.11 -11.66
C SER A 220 -0.68 8.04 -11.62
N THR A 221 -0.92 7.47 -10.45
CA THR A 221 -1.87 6.40 -10.24
C THR A 221 -3.09 6.92 -9.49
N PHE A 222 -4.27 6.64 -9.99
CA PHE A 222 -5.53 6.85 -9.30
C PHE A 222 -6.14 5.51 -8.89
N LYS A 223 -6.62 5.40 -7.63
CA LYS A 223 -7.24 4.18 -7.11
C LYS A 223 -8.61 4.47 -6.54
N ILE A 224 -9.56 3.60 -6.84
CA ILE A 224 -10.86 3.54 -6.19
C ILE A 224 -10.97 2.15 -5.57
N GLY A 225 -11.22 2.09 -4.27
CA GLY A 225 -11.27 0.83 -3.56
C GLY A 225 -12.51 0.67 -2.69
N TYR A 226 -12.74 -0.57 -2.33
CA TYR A 226 -13.69 -0.95 -1.30
C TYR A 226 -12.97 -1.81 -0.27
N GLN A 227 -13.14 -1.49 1.00
CA GLN A 227 -12.55 -2.29 2.08
C GLN A 227 -13.56 -2.68 3.14
N VAL A 228 -13.35 -3.85 3.71
CA VAL A 228 -14.06 -4.37 4.87
C VAL A 228 -13.12 -4.30 6.06
N ASN A 229 -13.54 -3.62 7.12
CA ASN A 229 -12.80 -3.45 8.37
C ASN A 229 -13.30 -4.42 9.42
N PHE A 230 -12.39 -4.85 10.29
CA PHE A 230 -12.67 -5.82 11.37
C PHE A 230 -12.26 -5.26 12.73
#